data_5d4dc79abafdd55439243b31c89394ab
#
_entry.id   5d4dc79abafdd55439243b31c89394ab
#
_cell.length_a   1.000
_cell.length_b   1.000
_cell.length_c   1.000
_cell.angle_alpha   90.00
_cell.angle_beta   90.00
_cell.angle_gamma   90.00
#
_symmetry.space_group_name_H-M   'P 1'
#
loop_
_entity.id
_entity.type
_entity.pdbx_description
1 polymer ?
#
loop_
_entity_poly.entity_id
_entity_poly.type
_entity_poly.pdbx_seq_one_letter_code
_entity_poly.pdbx_strand_id
1 'polypeptide(L)'
;MKGLRIGCNGRGAQHAPGNPPSIDEQFRMVKAAGLFDFFDRMPQPGEEAEYLAAAEKYDLPMTTGLWSYSMGRDEALIEHNLRLSKSAGGECHNIMLFNQHADGHVLSDDEVAIFYLNAYELAQRIGIEITIEVHIYMWSEDIRRVLPVARRVQAQGVPFNFLLDHSHVLLKLDNPEEQDLCGIRASVESGALILDPFEPGNIIDQWIEENMTVWHSMRPVAPGGPKNLWANHPDGRAGRACQYPFTRPRPGEFHSPWSAWRIEPSKEVVRRVLRFHHQRADSRLRYLTTEIIDLPDYGAGARYSLFEQSVAVAQWMRTTWDEIALAKLGA
;
A
#
# COMPACT_ATOMS: atom_id res chain seq x y z
N MET A 1 -1.87 18.45 -18.17
CA MET A 1 -2.55 17.25 -17.63
C MET A 1 -1.77 16.76 -16.43
N LYS A 2 -2.45 16.34 -15.36
CA LYS A 2 -1.78 15.63 -14.26
C LYS A 2 -1.23 14.32 -14.81
N GLY A 3 0.04 14.03 -14.54
CA GLY A 3 0.65 12.75 -14.91
C GLY A 3 0.51 11.75 -13.77
N LEU A 4 0.46 10.44 -14.09
CA LEU A 4 0.63 9.41 -13.09
C LEU A 4 2.10 9.23 -12.76
N ARG A 5 2.41 9.09 -11.47
CA ARG A 5 3.72 8.64 -10.97
C ARG A 5 3.56 7.24 -10.38
N ILE A 6 4.15 6.25 -11.02
CA ILE A 6 4.01 4.84 -10.63
C ILE A 6 5.37 4.31 -10.17
N GLY A 7 5.42 3.79 -8.95
CA GLY A 7 6.59 3.13 -8.36
C GLY A 7 6.49 1.61 -8.35
N CYS A 8 7.64 0.96 -8.39
CA CYS A 8 7.77 -0.47 -8.13
C CYS A 8 8.21 -0.71 -6.69
N ASN A 9 7.46 -1.49 -5.91
CA ASN A 9 7.91 -1.90 -4.59
C ASN A 9 9.15 -2.80 -4.72
N GLY A 10 10.22 -2.47 -3.99
CA GLY A 10 11.50 -3.17 -4.10
C GLY A 10 11.45 -4.66 -3.73
N ARG A 11 10.53 -5.07 -2.82
CA ARG A 11 10.31 -6.50 -2.56
C ARG A 11 9.68 -7.24 -3.73
N GLY A 12 8.99 -6.52 -4.62
CA GLY A 12 8.42 -7.06 -5.86
C GLY A 12 9.39 -7.12 -7.03
N ALA A 13 10.57 -6.50 -6.92
CA ALA A 13 11.57 -6.49 -7.98
C ALA A 13 12.37 -7.81 -8.05
N GLN A 14 11.66 -8.94 -8.17
CA GLN A 14 12.24 -10.28 -8.22
C GLN A 14 11.36 -11.24 -9.03
N HIS A 15 12.01 -12.13 -9.77
CA HIS A 15 11.32 -13.18 -10.53
C HIS A 15 11.03 -14.42 -9.68
N ALA A 16 11.96 -14.78 -8.79
CA ALA A 16 11.83 -15.93 -7.90
C ALA A 16 11.66 -15.43 -6.45
N PRO A 17 10.44 -15.42 -5.89
CA PRO A 17 10.21 -15.00 -4.52
C PRO A 17 11.10 -15.73 -3.52
N GLY A 18 11.68 -14.96 -2.58
CA GLY A 18 12.62 -15.48 -1.59
C GLY A 18 14.08 -15.57 -2.07
N ASN A 19 14.37 -15.21 -3.31
CA ASN A 19 15.72 -15.10 -3.86
C ASN A 19 15.86 -13.77 -4.63
N PRO A 20 15.83 -12.61 -3.95
CA PRO A 20 15.91 -11.32 -4.61
C PRO A 20 17.26 -11.17 -5.32
N PRO A 21 17.30 -10.58 -6.53
CA PRO A 21 18.55 -10.21 -7.17
C PRO A 21 19.27 -9.10 -6.39
N SER A 22 20.51 -8.79 -6.77
CA SER A 22 21.24 -7.66 -6.19
C SER A 22 20.47 -6.34 -6.35
N ILE A 23 20.75 -5.36 -5.53
CA ILE A 23 20.13 -4.02 -5.59
C ILE A 23 20.34 -3.43 -7.00
N ASP A 24 21.54 -3.50 -7.53
CA ASP A 24 21.85 -3.05 -8.90
C ASP A 24 20.95 -3.70 -9.95
N GLU A 25 20.76 -5.00 -9.87
CA GLU A 25 19.91 -5.74 -10.80
C GLU A 25 18.43 -5.41 -10.63
N GLN A 26 17.95 -5.19 -9.39
CA GLN A 26 16.57 -4.74 -9.13
C GLN A 26 16.30 -3.40 -9.83
N PHE A 27 17.18 -2.41 -9.65
CA PHE A 27 17.04 -1.12 -10.32
C PHE A 27 17.11 -1.22 -11.84
N ARG A 28 18.02 -2.05 -12.35
CA ARG A 28 18.13 -2.33 -13.79
C ARG A 28 16.83 -2.90 -14.37
N MET A 29 16.25 -3.89 -13.69
CA MET A 29 14.99 -4.54 -14.10
C MET A 29 13.84 -3.52 -14.12
N VAL A 30 13.68 -2.74 -13.05
CA VAL A 30 12.60 -1.75 -12.92
C VAL A 30 12.74 -0.65 -13.98
N LYS A 31 13.96 -0.13 -14.20
CA LYS A 31 14.20 0.87 -15.25
C LYS A 31 13.94 0.30 -16.65
N ALA A 32 14.40 -0.90 -16.92
CA ALA A 32 14.25 -1.56 -18.23
C ALA A 32 12.78 -1.84 -18.60
N ALA A 33 11.90 -2.00 -17.61
CA ALA A 33 10.47 -2.15 -17.88
C ALA A 33 9.82 -0.91 -18.51
N GLY A 34 10.39 0.29 -18.31
CA GLY A 34 9.91 1.53 -18.91
C GLY A 34 8.52 1.99 -18.43
N LEU A 35 8.02 1.43 -17.33
CA LEU A 35 6.67 1.67 -16.80
C LEU A 35 6.67 2.37 -15.44
N PHE A 36 7.82 2.42 -14.78
CA PHE A 36 7.96 2.95 -13.43
C PHE A 36 8.73 4.26 -13.43
N ASP A 37 8.25 5.22 -12.64
CA ASP A 37 8.84 6.54 -12.49
C ASP A 37 9.80 6.59 -11.29
N PHE A 38 9.66 5.65 -10.34
CA PHE A 38 10.49 5.59 -9.14
C PHE A 38 10.55 4.17 -8.55
N PHE A 39 11.52 3.97 -7.67
CA PHE A 39 11.66 2.78 -6.85
C PHE A 39 11.07 3.05 -5.46
N ASP A 40 10.17 2.17 -5.00
CA ASP A 40 9.51 2.28 -3.71
C ASP A 40 10.24 1.43 -2.68
N ARG A 41 11.20 2.02 -2.01
CA ARG A 41 12.00 1.37 -0.97
C ARG A 41 12.76 2.37 -0.14
N MET A 42 12.81 2.17 1.18
CA MET A 42 13.80 2.77 2.04
C MET A 42 14.96 1.78 2.22
N PRO A 43 16.23 2.21 2.06
CA PRO A 43 17.39 1.37 2.35
C PRO A 43 17.37 0.86 3.78
N GLN A 44 17.82 -0.36 4.00
CA GLN A 44 18.09 -0.85 5.36
C GLN A 44 19.44 -0.27 5.84
N PRO A 45 19.68 -0.22 7.17
CA PRO A 45 20.98 0.21 7.68
C PRO A 45 22.13 -0.56 7.03
N GLY A 46 23.05 0.19 6.42
CA GLY A 46 24.22 -0.36 5.72
C GLY A 46 24.02 -0.61 4.22
N GLU A 47 22.81 -0.46 3.68
CA GLU A 47 22.52 -0.60 2.24
C GLU A 47 22.51 0.76 1.51
N GLU A 48 22.60 1.88 2.24
CA GLU A 48 22.31 3.22 1.71
C GLU A 48 23.18 3.58 0.51
N ALA A 49 24.48 3.28 0.60
CA ALA A 49 25.43 3.59 -0.47
C ALA A 49 25.14 2.80 -1.76
N GLU A 50 24.74 1.54 -1.64
CA GLU A 50 24.43 0.70 -2.79
C GLU A 50 23.13 1.15 -3.47
N TYR A 51 22.09 1.48 -2.68
CA TYR A 51 20.84 2.02 -3.21
C TYR A 51 21.03 3.37 -3.90
N LEU A 52 21.78 4.29 -3.29
CA LEU A 52 22.05 5.60 -3.90
C LEU A 52 22.85 5.46 -5.21
N ALA A 53 23.86 4.60 -5.24
CA ALA A 53 24.63 4.35 -6.46
C ALA A 53 23.75 3.73 -7.58
N ALA A 54 22.85 2.81 -7.24
CA ALA A 54 21.93 2.22 -8.20
C ALA A 54 20.90 3.24 -8.70
N ALA A 55 20.34 4.07 -7.81
CA ALA A 55 19.38 5.13 -8.18
C ALA A 55 20.00 6.13 -9.17
N GLU A 56 21.25 6.58 -8.91
CA GLU A 56 21.98 7.46 -9.80
C GLU A 56 22.32 6.77 -11.14
N LYS A 57 22.87 5.56 -11.09
CA LYS A 57 23.28 4.81 -12.28
C LYS A 57 22.15 4.58 -13.28
N TYR A 58 20.94 4.30 -12.76
CA TYR A 58 19.78 3.98 -13.62
C TYR A 58 18.83 5.17 -13.79
N ASP A 59 19.13 6.34 -13.24
CA ASP A 59 18.22 7.49 -13.24
C ASP A 59 16.81 7.05 -12.81
N LEU A 60 16.72 6.43 -11.64
CA LEU A 60 15.48 5.91 -11.06
C LEU A 60 15.45 6.30 -9.57
N PRO A 61 14.75 7.36 -9.18
CA PRO A 61 14.78 7.86 -7.81
C PRO A 61 14.05 6.93 -6.84
N MET A 62 14.51 6.91 -5.59
CA MET A 62 13.78 6.33 -4.45
C MET A 62 12.83 7.40 -3.89
N THR A 63 11.60 7.45 -4.39
CA THR A 63 10.66 8.54 -4.04
C THR A 63 9.91 8.27 -2.75
N THR A 64 9.58 7.01 -2.49
CA THR A 64 8.76 6.59 -1.35
C THR A 64 9.44 5.48 -0.57
N GLY A 65 9.09 5.37 0.70
CA GLY A 65 9.56 4.31 1.58
C GLY A 65 8.64 4.16 2.78
N LEU A 66 8.80 3.09 3.55
CA LEU A 66 7.93 2.77 4.67
C LEU A 66 8.68 2.10 5.82
N TRP A 67 8.12 2.25 7.04
CA TRP A 67 8.59 1.53 8.22
C TRP A 67 7.47 1.34 9.24
N SER A 68 7.60 0.31 10.08
CA SER A 68 6.64 0.01 11.15
C SER A 68 7.12 0.57 12.49
N TYR A 69 6.20 1.15 13.26
CA TYR A 69 6.50 1.82 14.53
C TYR A 69 5.54 1.40 15.64
N SER A 70 6.06 1.34 16.87
CA SER A 70 5.28 1.23 18.10
C SER A 70 5.34 2.54 18.88
N MET A 71 4.20 3.12 19.21
CA MET A 71 4.10 4.28 20.08
C MET A 71 4.67 3.95 21.48
N GLY A 72 5.41 4.88 22.06
CA GLY A 72 6.08 4.70 23.35
C GLY A 72 7.44 4.01 23.28
N ARG A 73 7.91 3.64 22.06
CA ARG A 73 9.22 3.01 21.85
C ARG A 73 10.01 3.60 20.69
N ASP A 74 9.35 3.90 19.57
CA ASP A 74 10.02 4.12 18.30
C ASP A 74 10.03 5.59 17.84
N GLU A 75 9.74 6.58 18.70
CA GLU A 75 9.70 7.99 18.36
C GLU A 75 11.03 8.51 17.82
N ALA A 76 12.15 8.11 18.46
CA ALA A 76 13.49 8.47 17.97
C ALA A 76 13.82 7.80 16.62
N LEU A 77 13.29 6.59 16.39
CA LEU A 77 13.45 5.87 15.13
C LEU A 77 12.69 6.55 13.99
N ILE A 78 11.54 7.16 14.27
CA ILE A 78 10.80 7.95 13.26
C ILE A 78 11.70 9.08 12.73
N GLU A 79 12.32 9.88 13.62
CA GLU A 79 13.19 10.97 13.18
C GLU A 79 14.36 10.45 12.35
N HIS A 80 15.00 9.38 12.79
CA HIS A 80 16.09 8.75 12.05
C HIS A 80 15.66 8.34 10.65
N ASN A 81 14.55 7.63 10.53
CA ASN A 81 14.05 7.11 9.25
C ASN A 81 13.57 8.23 8.31
N LEU A 82 12.94 9.28 8.84
CA LEU A 82 12.56 10.45 8.03
C LEU A 82 13.79 11.15 7.45
N ARG A 83 14.85 11.34 8.27
CA ARG A 83 16.11 11.92 7.80
C ARG A 83 16.81 11.02 6.77
N LEU A 84 16.84 9.71 7.01
CA LEU A 84 17.39 8.73 6.07
C LEU A 84 16.61 8.76 4.74
N SER A 85 15.29 8.68 4.78
CA SER A 85 14.47 8.79 3.57
C SER A 85 14.74 10.09 2.81
N LYS A 86 14.83 11.21 3.53
CA LYS A 86 15.10 12.52 2.92
C LYS A 86 16.50 12.57 2.30
N SER A 87 17.52 12.06 2.96
CA SER A 87 18.91 12.05 2.45
C SER A 87 19.06 11.15 1.22
N ALA A 88 18.23 10.10 1.12
CA ALA A 88 18.16 9.21 -0.02
C ALA A 88 17.33 9.78 -1.20
N GLY A 89 16.88 11.03 -1.13
CA GLY A 89 16.07 11.66 -2.17
C GLY A 89 14.55 11.40 -2.03
N GLY A 90 14.11 10.77 -0.94
CA GLY A 90 12.72 10.47 -0.68
C GLY A 90 11.85 11.72 -0.55
N GLU A 91 10.66 11.66 -1.10
CA GLU A 91 9.63 12.70 -1.01
C GLU A 91 8.57 12.36 0.05
N CYS A 92 8.29 11.06 0.25
CA CYS A 92 7.26 10.59 1.16
C CYS A 92 7.71 9.37 1.97
N HIS A 93 7.41 9.36 3.27
CA HIS A 93 7.64 8.24 4.16
C HIS A 93 6.32 7.74 4.73
N ASN A 94 5.99 6.47 4.51
CA ASN A 94 4.79 5.85 5.06
C ASN A 94 5.04 5.29 6.45
N ILE A 95 4.14 5.62 7.36
CA ILE A 95 4.13 5.18 8.75
C ILE A 95 3.13 4.03 8.90
N MET A 96 3.62 2.85 9.26
CA MET A 96 2.80 1.72 9.70
C MET A 96 2.81 1.69 11.22
N LEU A 97 1.75 2.17 11.87
CA LEU A 97 1.66 2.24 13.33
C LEU A 97 0.98 0.99 13.89
N PHE A 98 1.68 0.23 14.70
CA PHE A 98 1.09 -0.93 15.39
C PHE A 98 -0.11 -0.53 16.26
N ASN A 99 -1.06 -1.46 16.44
CA ASN A 99 -2.27 -1.23 17.22
C ASN A 99 -2.01 -1.17 18.74
N GLN A 100 -0.84 -1.57 19.20
CA GLN A 100 -0.47 -1.61 20.61
C GLN A 100 0.65 -0.61 20.92
N HIS A 101 0.48 0.11 22.02
CA HIS A 101 1.53 0.90 22.66
C HIS A 101 2.62 -0.04 23.24
N ALA A 102 3.82 0.48 23.47
CA ALA A 102 4.94 -0.29 24.00
C ALA A 102 4.70 -0.92 25.38
N ASP A 103 3.78 -0.38 26.18
CA ASP A 103 3.35 -0.94 27.46
C ASP A 103 2.25 -2.00 27.35
N GLY A 104 1.76 -2.29 26.14
CA GLY A 104 0.83 -3.36 25.83
C GLY A 104 -0.65 -2.95 25.74
N HIS A 105 -1.05 -1.71 26.04
CA HIS A 105 -2.44 -1.31 25.84
C HIS A 105 -2.73 -1.08 24.35
N VAL A 106 -4.01 -1.21 23.97
CA VAL A 106 -4.49 -0.92 22.63
C VAL A 106 -4.64 0.58 22.45
N LEU A 107 -4.04 1.13 21.39
CA LEU A 107 -4.10 2.57 21.11
C LEU A 107 -5.54 3.04 20.89
N SER A 108 -5.92 4.12 21.56
CA SER A 108 -7.13 4.88 21.27
C SER A 108 -6.98 5.70 19.98
N ASP A 109 -8.11 6.16 19.43
CA ASP A 109 -8.10 7.07 18.26
C ASP A 109 -7.42 8.42 18.57
N ASP A 110 -7.51 8.89 19.81
CA ASP A 110 -6.86 10.14 20.23
C ASP A 110 -5.33 9.97 20.27
N GLU A 111 -4.83 8.86 20.78
CA GLU A 111 -3.38 8.55 20.77
C GLU A 111 -2.84 8.43 19.36
N VAL A 112 -3.56 7.74 18.46
CA VAL A 112 -3.17 7.64 17.05
C VAL A 112 -3.14 9.02 16.38
N ALA A 113 -4.12 9.87 16.66
CA ALA A 113 -4.14 11.23 16.12
C ALA A 113 -2.97 12.08 16.65
N ILE A 114 -2.67 12.00 17.96
CA ILE A 114 -1.53 12.70 18.57
C ILE A 114 -0.21 12.20 17.97
N PHE A 115 -0.05 10.89 17.80
CA PHE A 115 1.14 10.31 17.17
C PHE A 115 1.33 10.84 15.75
N TYR A 116 0.26 10.85 14.95
CA TYR A 116 0.31 11.38 13.59
C TYR A 116 0.68 12.87 13.57
N LEU A 117 0.08 13.69 14.42
CA LEU A 117 0.36 15.13 14.52
C LEU A 117 1.85 15.40 14.85
N ASN A 118 2.39 14.68 15.82
CA ASN A 118 3.82 14.79 16.19
C ASN A 118 4.75 14.38 15.04
N ALA A 119 4.43 13.26 14.36
CA ALA A 119 5.19 12.79 13.20
C ALA A 119 5.09 13.76 12.03
N TYR A 120 3.90 14.34 11.80
CA TYR A 120 3.69 15.34 10.75
C TYR A 120 4.51 16.60 10.99
N GLU A 121 4.47 17.15 12.20
CA GLU A 121 5.29 18.32 12.57
C GLU A 121 6.79 18.06 12.37
N LEU A 122 7.26 16.89 12.80
CA LEU A 122 8.66 16.48 12.62
C LEU A 122 9.02 16.38 11.12
N ALA A 123 8.15 15.75 10.33
CA ALA A 123 8.33 15.59 8.89
C ALA A 123 8.39 16.94 8.16
N GLN A 124 7.54 17.91 8.56
CA GLN A 124 7.59 19.28 8.02
C GLN A 124 8.93 19.96 8.32
N ARG A 125 9.48 19.80 9.53
CA ARG A 125 10.81 20.35 9.88
C ARG A 125 11.94 19.72 9.06
N ILE A 126 11.84 18.45 8.71
CA ILE A 126 12.82 17.73 7.89
C ILE A 126 12.61 18.02 6.38
N GLY A 127 11.42 18.43 5.97
CA GLY A 127 11.08 18.71 4.58
C GLY A 127 10.77 17.44 3.79
N ILE A 128 10.08 16.48 4.42
CA ILE A 128 9.55 15.26 3.79
C ILE A 128 8.05 15.15 4.08
N GLU A 129 7.28 14.53 3.19
CA GLU A 129 5.88 14.21 3.44
C GLU A 129 5.77 12.90 4.22
N ILE A 130 4.72 12.76 5.04
CA ILE A 130 4.37 11.47 5.63
C ILE A 130 2.98 11.03 5.17
N THR A 131 2.77 9.73 5.14
CA THR A 131 1.46 9.08 5.10
C THR A 131 1.30 8.11 6.26
N ILE A 132 0.07 7.75 6.57
CA ILE A 132 -0.25 6.62 7.45
C ILE A 132 -1.14 5.66 6.68
N GLU A 133 -0.99 4.36 6.92
CA GLU A 133 -1.55 3.32 6.06
C GLU A 133 -2.70 2.55 6.71
N VAL A 134 -3.65 2.09 5.88
CA VAL A 134 -4.55 1.00 6.26
C VAL A 134 -3.83 -0.33 6.08
N HIS A 135 -3.65 -1.08 7.18
CA HIS A 135 -2.86 -2.31 7.14
C HIS A 135 -3.29 -3.31 8.23
N ILE A 136 -3.16 -4.63 7.94
CA ILE A 136 -3.31 -5.68 8.96
C ILE A 136 -2.24 -5.52 10.06
N TYR A 137 -2.57 -5.91 11.29
CA TYR A 137 -1.77 -5.73 12.51
C TYR A 137 -1.59 -4.29 12.98
N MET A 138 -1.99 -3.29 12.21
CA MET A 138 -1.86 -1.88 12.54
C MET A 138 -3.13 -1.35 13.21
N TRP A 139 -3.07 -0.13 13.76
CA TRP A 139 -4.23 0.53 14.36
C TRP A 139 -5.45 0.60 13.44
N SER A 140 -5.19 0.69 12.14
CA SER A 140 -6.16 0.79 11.04
C SER A 140 -6.70 -0.55 10.55
N GLU A 141 -6.33 -1.66 11.18
CA GLU A 141 -6.91 -2.96 10.86
C GLU A 141 -8.42 -3.00 11.13
N ASP A 142 -8.87 -2.34 12.19
CA ASP A 142 -10.27 -1.93 12.29
C ASP A 142 -10.50 -0.70 11.43
N ILE A 143 -10.89 -0.95 10.20
CA ILE A 143 -11.04 0.06 9.15
C ILE A 143 -12.04 1.17 9.48
N ARG A 144 -12.95 0.94 10.45
CA ARG A 144 -13.91 1.94 10.95
C ARG A 144 -13.23 3.12 11.64
N ARG A 145 -12.01 2.92 12.17
CA ARG A 145 -11.23 3.91 12.90
C ARG A 145 -10.59 4.98 12.01
N VAL A 146 -10.42 4.69 10.71
CA VAL A 146 -9.68 5.57 9.78
C VAL A 146 -10.30 6.96 9.71
N LEU A 147 -11.60 7.08 9.43
CA LEU A 147 -12.27 8.39 9.36
C LEU A 147 -12.32 9.12 10.70
N PRO A 148 -12.67 8.48 11.83
CA PRO A 148 -12.60 9.12 13.15
C PRO A 148 -11.23 9.72 13.47
N VAL A 149 -10.13 9.01 13.19
CA VAL A 149 -8.76 9.51 13.39
C VAL A 149 -8.46 10.67 12.43
N ALA A 150 -8.79 10.51 11.15
CA ALA A 150 -8.59 11.56 10.16
C ALA A 150 -9.26 12.88 10.56
N ARG A 151 -10.51 12.82 11.05
CA ARG A 151 -11.26 14.01 11.49
C ARG A 151 -10.64 14.67 12.72
N ARG A 152 -10.06 13.89 13.66
CA ARG A 152 -9.33 14.44 14.81
C ARG A 152 -8.10 15.23 14.39
N VAL A 153 -7.34 14.70 13.44
CA VAL A 153 -6.16 15.38 12.88
C VAL A 153 -6.57 16.64 12.12
N GLN A 154 -7.57 16.53 11.25
CA GLN A 154 -8.08 17.67 10.45
C GLN A 154 -8.67 18.79 11.32
N ALA A 155 -9.26 18.46 12.45
CA ALA A 155 -9.76 19.44 13.43
C ALA A 155 -8.65 20.31 14.03
N GLN A 156 -7.39 19.87 13.96
CA GLN A 156 -6.20 20.66 14.33
C GLN A 156 -5.63 21.49 13.16
N GLY A 157 -6.34 21.55 12.03
CA GLY A 157 -5.85 22.27 10.83
C GLY A 157 -4.74 21.55 10.07
N VAL A 158 -4.45 20.29 10.39
CA VAL A 158 -3.41 19.47 9.76
C VAL A 158 -4.07 18.52 8.75
N PRO A 159 -3.53 18.41 7.53
CA PRO A 159 -4.04 17.44 6.56
C PRO A 159 -3.74 16.01 7.01
N PHE A 160 -4.73 15.13 6.92
CA PHE A 160 -4.50 13.71 7.09
C PHE A 160 -4.04 13.10 5.75
N ASN A 161 -2.79 12.69 5.67
CA ASN A 161 -2.22 12.08 4.49
C ASN A 161 -2.32 10.57 4.61
N PHE A 162 -3.06 9.95 3.71
CA PHE A 162 -3.41 8.54 3.79
C PHE A 162 -2.77 7.73 2.66
N LEU A 163 -2.17 6.60 3.01
CA LEU A 163 -1.84 5.55 2.06
C LEU A 163 -3.01 4.56 2.03
N LEU A 164 -3.67 4.51 0.89
CA LEU A 164 -4.74 3.56 0.63
C LEU A 164 -4.17 2.28 0.01
N ASP A 165 -3.85 1.27 0.82
CA ASP A 165 -3.73 -0.10 0.34
C ASP A 165 -5.09 -0.80 0.46
N HIS A 166 -5.84 -0.80 -0.62
CA HIS A 166 -7.18 -1.36 -0.67
C HIS A 166 -7.23 -2.86 -0.42
N SER A 167 -6.10 -3.55 -0.57
CA SER A 167 -6.04 -5.00 -0.34
C SER A 167 -6.46 -5.37 1.07
N HIS A 168 -6.12 -4.55 2.07
CA HIS A 168 -6.47 -4.77 3.47
C HIS A 168 -7.97 -4.61 3.77
N VAL A 169 -8.73 -4.00 2.89
CA VAL A 169 -10.20 -3.99 2.92
C VAL A 169 -10.74 -5.19 2.18
N LEU A 170 -10.27 -5.43 0.96
CA LEU A 170 -10.81 -6.48 0.09
C LEU A 170 -10.50 -7.90 0.58
N LEU A 171 -9.42 -8.09 1.34
CA LEU A 171 -9.15 -9.36 2.03
C LEU A 171 -10.20 -9.73 3.08
N LYS A 172 -10.97 -8.75 3.57
CA LYS A 172 -12.07 -8.92 4.51
C LYS A 172 -13.42 -9.13 3.80
N LEU A 173 -13.53 -8.80 2.52
CA LEU A 173 -14.72 -9.01 1.71
C LEU A 173 -14.93 -10.53 1.51
N ASP A 174 -16.14 -11.04 1.79
CA ASP A 174 -16.48 -12.46 1.77
C ASP A 174 -15.56 -13.35 2.63
N ASN A 175 -14.99 -12.76 3.70
CA ASN A 175 -14.06 -13.44 4.58
C ASN A 175 -14.42 -13.25 6.06
N PRO A 176 -15.37 -14.05 6.60
CA PRO A 176 -15.81 -13.94 7.99
C PRO A 176 -14.68 -14.09 9.01
N GLU A 177 -13.67 -14.92 8.74
CA GLU A 177 -12.52 -15.11 9.65
C GLU A 177 -11.72 -13.80 9.78
N GLU A 178 -11.41 -13.13 8.69
CA GLU A 178 -10.72 -11.84 8.71
C GLU A 178 -11.57 -10.72 9.34
N GLN A 179 -12.89 -10.78 9.17
CA GLN A 179 -13.83 -9.85 9.80
C GLN A 179 -13.87 -10.04 11.33
N ASP A 180 -13.77 -11.28 11.83
CA ASP A 180 -13.72 -11.57 13.26
C ASP A 180 -12.41 -11.09 13.89
N LEU A 181 -11.28 -11.28 13.21
CA LEU A 181 -9.97 -10.86 13.71
C LEU A 181 -9.91 -9.37 14.03
N CYS A 182 -10.63 -8.53 13.27
CA CYS A 182 -10.70 -7.08 13.50
C CYS A 182 -12.03 -6.61 14.08
N GLY A 183 -12.92 -7.53 14.48
CA GLY A 183 -14.17 -7.24 15.18
C GLY A 183 -15.21 -6.49 14.35
N ILE A 184 -15.20 -6.61 13.01
CA ILE A 184 -16.10 -5.88 12.12
C ILE A 184 -17.27 -6.72 11.61
N ARG A 185 -17.32 -8.03 11.86
CA ARG A 185 -18.32 -8.95 11.27
C ARG A 185 -19.76 -8.44 11.46
N ALA A 186 -20.16 -8.10 12.67
CA ALA A 186 -21.51 -7.62 12.95
C ALA A 186 -21.86 -6.34 12.18
N SER A 187 -20.88 -5.45 11.96
CA SER A 187 -21.08 -4.23 11.16
C SER A 187 -21.25 -4.55 9.68
N VAL A 188 -20.55 -5.56 9.16
CA VAL A 188 -20.68 -6.02 7.77
C VAL A 188 -22.02 -6.73 7.58
N GLU A 189 -22.39 -7.67 8.44
CA GLU A 189 -23.65 -8.43 8.36
C GLU A 189 -24.89 -7.53 8.48
N SER A 190 -24.82 -6.46 9.27
CA SER A 190 -25.90 -5.49 9.39
C SER A 190 -25.96 -4.45 8.25
N GLY A 191 -25.00 -4.45 7.34
CA GLY A 191 -24.86 -3.42 6.31
C GLY A 191 -24.39 -2.05 6.81
N ALA A 192 -24.03 -1.92 8.09
CA ALA A 192 -23.46 -0.67 8.63
C ALA A 192 -22.03 -0.40 8.13
N LEU A 193 -21.35 -1.42 7.65
CA LEU A 193 -20.03 -1.34 7.01
C LEU A 193 -20.07 -2.11 5.68
N ILE A 194 -19.91 -1.39 4.58
CA ILE A 194 -19.92 -1.94 3.22
C ILE A 194 -18.48 -2.02 2.73
N LEU A 195 -18.03 -3.24 2.39
CA LEU A 195 -16.66 -3.52 1.95
C LEU A 195 -16.56 -3.62 0.42
N ASP A 196 -17.66 -4.04 -0.25
CA ASP A 196 -17.66 -4.26 -1.69
C ASP A 196 -17.54 -2.92 -2.44
N PRO A 197 -16.50 -2.70 -3.25
CA PRO A 197 -16.32 -1.46 -3.98
C PRO A 197 -17.37 -1.23 -5.07
N PHE A 198 -18.16 -2.24 -5.43
CA PHE A 198 -19.27 -2.08 -6.38
C PHE A 198 -20.56 -1.57 -5.71
N GLU A 199 -20.66 -1.67 -4.39
CA GLU A 199 -21.83 -1.22 -3.65
C GLU A 199 -21.71 0.27 -3.26
N PRO A 200 -22.80 1.04 -3.39
CA PRO A 200 -22.80 2.45 -2.97
C PRO A 200 -22.59 2.59 -1.46
N GLY A 201 -21.84 3.62 -1.06
CA GLY A 201 -21.56 3.90 0.34
C GLY A 201 -20.49 3.01 0.96
N ASN A 202 -19.73 2.27 0.15
CA ASN A 202 -18.62 1.47 0.64
C ASN A 202 -17.55 2.35 1.31
N ILE A 203 -16.79 1.75 2.21
CA ILE A 203 -15.82 2.48 3.04
C ILE A 203 -14.69 3.12 2.22
N ILE A 204 -14.30 2.51 1.12
CA ILE A 204 -13.22 3.01 0.25
C ILE A 204 -13.65 4.29 -0.46
N ASP A 205 -14.88 4.35 -0.97
CA ASP A 205 -15.42 5.57 -1.58
C ASP A 205 -15.46 6.72 -0.58
N GLN A 206 -15.85 6.46 0.68
CA GLN A 206 -15.84 7.47 1.72
C GLN A 206 -14.42 8.04 1.94
N TRP A 207 -13.38 7.21 1.91
CA TRP A 207 -11.99 7.66 2.04
C TRP A 207 -11.51 8.45 0.81
N ILE A 208 -11.94 8.07 -0.39
CA ILE A 208 -11.61 8.79 -1.63
C ILE A 208 -12.27 10.17 -1.63
N GLU A 209 -13.55 10.25 -1.24
CA GLU A 209 -14.32 11.49 -1.21
C GLU A 209 -13.80 12.51 -0.20
N GLU A 210 -13.23 12.07 0.93
CA GLU A 210 -12.53 12.92 1.91
C GLU A 210 -11.21 13.50 1.34
N ASN A 211 -10.81 13.14 0.13
CA ASN A 211 -9.61 13.63 -0.55
C ASN A 211 -8.32 13.49 0.28
N MET A 212 -8.23 12.46 1.09
CA MET A 212 -7.09 12.25 1.98
C MET A 212 -6.03 11.31 1.37
N THR A 213 -6.34 10.60 0.31
CA THR A 213 -5.42 9.66 -0.34
C THR A 213 -4.31 10.40 -1.08
N VAL A 214 -3.10 10.32 -0.55
CA VAL A 214 -1.87 10.88 -1.14
C VAL A 214 -1.09 9.79 -1.89
N TRP A 215 -1.14 8.59 -1.37
CA TRP A 215 -0.48 7.42 -1.94
C TRP A 215 -1.47 6.27 -2.02
N HIS A 216 -1.47 5.56 -3.15
CA HIS A 216 -2.30 4.37 -3.35
C HIS A 216 -1.43 3.19 -3.76
N SER A 217 -1.49 2.12 -2.96
CA SER A 217 -0.83 0.85 -3.26
C SER A 217 -1.78 -0.10 -3.96
N MET A 218 -1.35 -0.60 -5.13
CA MET A 218 -2.06 -1.63 -5.87
C MET A 218 -1.45 -3.00 -5.58
N ARG A 219 -2.01 -3.69 -4.60
CA ARG A 219 -1.83 -5.12 -4.38
C ARG A 219 -3.06 -5.84 -4.90
N PRO A 220 -2.95 -6.66 -5.93
CA PRO A 220 -4.09 -7.44 -6.41
C PRO A 220 -4.43 -8.53 -5.39
N VAL A 221 -5.69 -8.54 -4.97
CA VAL A 221 -6.27 -9.54 -4.07
C VAL A 221 -7.65 -9.95 -4.58
N ALA A 222 -8.13 -11.08 -4.09
CA ALA A 222 -9.47 -11.57 -4.38
C ALA A 222 -10.31 -11.58 -3.11
N PRO A 223 -11.60 -11.24 -3.18
CA PRO A 223 -12.54 -11.44 -2.07
C PRO A 223 -12.53 -12.89 -1.58
N GLY A 224 -12.65 -13.08 -0.28
CA GLY A 224 -12.53 -14.41 0.34
C GLY A 224 -11.19 -15.09 0.03
N GLY A 225 -10.15 -14.30 -0.25
CA GLY A 225 -8.88 -14.75 -0.79
C GLY A 225 -8.25 -15.87 0.03
N PRO A 226 -7.55 -16.81 -0.64
CA PRO A 226 -6.92 -17.91 0.07
C PRO A 226 -5.84 -17.40 1.01
N LYS A 227 -5.65 -18.09 2.13
CA LYS A 227 -4.43 -17.96 2.94
C LYS A 227 -3.22 -18.38 2.10
N ASN A 228 -2.04 -17.87 2.45
CA ASN A 228 -0.82 -18.34 1.83
C ASN A 228 -0.55 -19.79 2.29
N LEU A 229 -0.55 -20.72 1.35
CA LEU A 229 -0.28 -22.15 1.60
C LEU A 229 1.19 -22.54 1.33
N TRP A 230 2.04 -21.59 0.91
CA TRP A 230 3.43 -21.88 0.54
C TRP A 230 4.46 -21.46 1.58
N ALA A 231 4.09 -20.53 2.46
CA ALA A 231 4.98 -20.05 3.49
C ALA A 231 4.24 -19.76 4.78
N ASN A 232 4.93 -20.01 5.88
CA ASN A 232 4.49 -19.64 7.21
C ASN A 232 5.40 -18.54 7.77
N HIS A 233 4.92 -17.87 8.80
CA HIS A 233 5.75 -17.02 9.63
C HIS A 233 6.83 -17.84 10.36
N PRO A 234 7.93 -17.19 10.83
CA PRO A 234 8.98 -17.88 11.56
C PRO A 234 8.50 -18.64 12.81
N ASP A 235 7.39 -18.21 13.40
CA ASP A 235 6.74 -18.86 14.55
C ASP A 235 5.80 -20.03 14.16
N GLY A 236 5.75 -20.39 12.89
CA GLY A 236 4.94 -21.47 12.35
C GLY A 236 3.50 -21.11 12.00
N ARG A 237 3.04 -19.88 12.30
CA ARG A 237 1.69 -19.44 11.90
C ARG A 237 1.58 -19.34 10.38
N ALA A 238 0.43 -19.78 9.85
CA ALA A 238 0.09 -19.53 8.44
C ALA A 238 -0.06 -18.03 8.16
N GLY A 239 0.30 -17.62 6.96
CA GLY A 239 -0.02 -16.27 6.48
C GLY A 239 -1.54 -16.05 6.42
N ARG A 240 -1.99 -14.85 6.76
CA ARG A 240 -3.43 -14.52 6.82
C ARG A 240 -4.05 -14.36 5.45
N ALA A 241 -3.26 -13.91 4.48
CA ALA A 241 -3.72 -13.58 3.16
C ALA A 241 -2.77 -14.09 2.09
N CYS A 242 -3.22 -14.12 0.87
CA CYS A 242 -2.36 -14.33 -0.29
C CYS A 242 -2.76 -13.30 -1.37
N GLN A 243 -1.78 -12.57 -1.87
CA GLN A 243 -2.01 -11.75 -3.05
C GLN A 243 -2.42 -12.65 -4.22
N TYR A 244 -3.33 -12.15 -5.05
CA TYR A 244 -3.85 -12.89 -6.18
C TYR A 244 -3.09 -12.49 -7.45
N PRO A 245 -2.60 -13.44 -8.27
CA PRO A 245 -1.88 -13.09 -9.48
C PRO A 245 -2.73 -12.20 -10.39
N PHE A 246 -2.17 -11.07 -10.82
CA PHE A 246 -2.85 -10.11 -11.68
C PHE A 246 -3.09 -10.66 -13.09
N THR A 247 -2.11 -11.37 -13.62
CA THR A 247 -2.20 -12.17 -14.86
C THR A 247 -2.26 -13.64 -14.53
N ARG A 248 -2.83 -14.43 -15.44
CA ARG A 248 -2.95 -15.88 -15.25
C ARG A 248 -1.57 -16.52 -15.10
N PRO A 249 -1.27 -17.16 -13.96
CA PRO A 249 -0.03 -17.91 -13.77
C PRO A 249 -0.05 -19.20 -14.60
N ARG A 250 1.11 -19.79 -14.79
CA ARG A 250 1.22 -21.13 -15.40
C ARG A 250 0.66 -22.20 -14.45
N PRO A 251 0.28 -23.36 -14.97
CA PRO A 251 -0.14 -24.48 -14.11
C PRO A 251 0.89 -24.81 -13.03
N GLY A 252 0.45 -24.87 -11.76
CA GLY A 252 1.30 -25.15 -10.60
C GLY A 252 2.04 -23.94 -10.01
N GLU A 253 1.93 -22.76 -10.60
CA GLU A 253 2.54 -21.52 -10.06
C GLU A 253 1.66 -20.80 -9.03
N PHE A 254 0.39 -21.18 -8.94
CA PHE A 254 -0.55 -20.66 -7.93
C PHE A 254 -1.32 -21.81 -7.30
N HIS A 255 -1.51 -21.77 -5.99
CA HIS A 255 -2.11 -22.87 -5.21
C HIS A 255 -3.65 -22.90 -5.25
N SER A 256 -4.28 -21.91 -5.84
CA SER A 256 -5.75 -21.81 -5.94
C SER A 256 -6.17 -21.64 -7.41
N PRO A 257 -7.38 -22.05 -7.79
CA PRO A 257 -7.91 -21.77 -9.13
C PRO A 257 -7.86 -20.27 -9.43
N TRP A 258 -7.32 -19.92 -10.60
CA TRP A 258 -7.24 -18.54 -11.05
C TRP A 258 -8.40 -18.19 -11.97
N SER A 259 -9.02 -17.03 -11.74
CA SER A 259 -10.07 -16.46 -12.57
C SER A 259 -9.93 -14.95 -12.64
N ALA A 260 -9.97 -14.38 -13.85
CA ALA A 260 -9.75 -12.96 -14.07
C ALA A 260 -10.75 -12.07 -13.32
N TRP A 261 -12.02 -12.49 -13.20
CA TRP A 261 -13.06 -11.73 -12.53
C TRP A 261 -12.80 -11.52 -11.02
N ARG A 262 -12.04 -12.40 -10.39
CA ARG A 262 -11.74 -12.28 -8.95
C ARG A 262 -10.89 -11.07 -8.58
N ILE A 263 -10.16 -10.48 -9.52
CA ILE A 263 -9.37 -9.25 -9.29
C ILE A 263 -10.14 -7.99 -9.70
N GLU A 264 -11.36 -8.10 -10.22
CA GLU A 264 -12.13 -6.91 -10.62
C GLU A 264 -12.47 -5.98 -9.44
N PRO A 265 -12.74 -6.44 -8.21
CA PRO A 265 -12.86 -5.53 -7.07
C PRO A 265 -11.59 -4.69 -6.82
N SER A 266 -10.40 -5.29 -6.87
CA SER A 266 -9.13 -4.54 -6.76
C SER A 266 -8.98 -3.52 -7.90
N LYS A 267 -9.30 -3.90 -9.13
CA LYS A 267 -9.27 -3.01 -10.28
C LYS A 267 -10.28 -1.88 -10.18
N GLU A 268 -11.49 -2.15 -9.66
CA GLU A 268 -12.51 -1.11 -9.53
C GLU A 268 -12.08 -0.03 -8.53
N VAL A 269 -11.46 -0.39 -7.42
CA VAL A 269 -10.90 0.61 -6.49
C VAL A 269 -9.90 1.51 -7.19
N VAL A 270 -8.97 0.95 -7.95
CA VAL A 270 -7.98 1.75 -8.70
C VAL A 270 -8.68 2.66 -9.71
N ARG A 271 -9.67 2.16 -10.46
CA ARG A 271 -10.43 2.99 -11.41
C ARG A 271 -11.10 4.18 -10.71
N ARG A 272 -11.66 3.98 -9.51
CA ARG A 272 -12.30 5.05 -8.72
C ARG A 272 -11.29 6.09 -8.26
N VAL A 273 -10.15 5.66 -7.72
CA VAL A 273 -9.04 6.56 -7.33
C VAL A 273 -8.56 7.37 -8.52
N LEU A 274 -8.34 6.73 -9.68
CA LEU A 274 -7.87 7.41 -10.88
C LEU A 274 -8.92 8.37 -11.45
N ARG A 275 -10.19 7.99 -11.49
CA ARG A 275 -11.30 8.90 -11.94
C ARG A 275 -11.39 10.12 -11.02
N PHE A 276 -11.37 9.91 -9.69
CA PHE A 276 -11.39 11.02 -8.73
C PHE A 276 -10.20 11.97 -8.95
N HIS A 277 -8.99 11.41 -9.10
CA HIS A 277 -7.79 12.19 -9.36
C HIS A 277 -7.86 12.97 -10.67
N HIS A 278 -8.39 12.38 -11.72
CA HIS A 278 -8.55 13.02 -13.02
C HIS A 278 -9.60 14.14 -13.01
N GLN A 279 -10.70 13.92 -12.30
CA GLN A 279 -11.84 14.84 -12.29
C GLN A 279 -11.64 16.05 -11.36
N ARG A 280 -10.84 15.92 -10.31
CA ARG A 280 -10.66 16.94 -9.27
C ARG A 280 -9.32 17.63 -9.37
N ALA A 281 -9.36 18.96 -9.55
CA ALA A 281 -8.14 19.77 -9.58
C ALA A 281 -7.38 19.77 -8.25
N ASP A 282 -8.11 19.66 -7.14
CA ASP A 282 -7.61 19.63 -5.76
C ASP A 282 -7.26 18.24 -5.26
N SER A 283 -7.37 17.19 -6.08
CA SER A 283 -6.98 15.83 -5.68
C SER A 283 -5.54 15.77 -5.20
N ARG A 284 -5.35 15.11 -4.06
CA ARG A 284 -4.08 15.02 -3.34
C ARG A 284 -3.24 13.80 -3.73
N LEU A 285 -3.74 12.92 -4.59
CA LEU A 285 -2.99 11.74 -5.05
C LEU A 285 -1.68 12.17 -5.74
N ARG A 286 -0.56 11.63 -5.28
CA ARG A 286 0.78 11.88 -5.82
C ARG A 286 1.51 10.62 -6.24
N TYR A 287 1.30 9.52 -5.51
CA TYR A 287 2.04 8.29 -5.68
C TYR A 287 1.11 7.10 -5.89
N LEU A 288 1.47 6.27 -6.84
CA LEU A 288 0.89 4.94 -7.05
C LEU A 288 2.03 3.94 -6.96
N THR A 289 1.82 2.81 -6.30
CA THR A 289 2.82 1.73 -6.27
C THR A 289 2.21 0.39 -6.63
N THR A 290 3.00 -0.45 -7.28
CA THR A 290 2.68 -1.87 -7.37
C THR A 290 3.24 -2.55 -6.13
N GLU A 291 2.38 -3.19 -5.35
CA GLU A 291 2.79 -3.79 -4.10
C GLU A 291 2.56 -5.31 -4.11
N ILE A 292 3.36 -6.00 -4.90
CA ILE A 292 3.36 -7.46 -5.01
C ILE A 292 4.65 -7.96 -4.37
N ILE A 293 4.57 -8.51 -3.15
CA ILE A 293 5.71 -8.72 -2.26
C ILE A 293 5.83 -10.16 -1.76
N ASP A 294 6.98 -10.51 -1.18
CA ASP A 294 7.38 -11.85 -0.75
C ASP A 294 7.29 -12.10 0.76
N LEU A 295 6.25 -11.59 1.42
CA LEU A 295 6.03 -11.85 2.84
C LEU A 295 5.03 -13.00 3.06
N PRO A 296 5.07 -13.70 4.23
CA PRO A 296 4.18 -14.81 4.54
C PRO A 296 2.69 -14.48 4.41
N ASP A 297 2.28 -13.26 4.77
CA ASP A 297 0.90 -12.81 4.65
C ASP A 297 0.48 -12.46 3.22
N TYR A 298 1.38 -12.60 2.22
CA TYR A 298 1.12 -12.14 0.86
C TYR A 298 1.61 -13.14 -0.19
N GLY A 299 2.86 -13.08 -0.62
CA GLY A 299 3.36 -13.84 -1.75
C GLY A 299 4.61 -14.67 -1.48
N ALA A 300 5.04 -14.82 -0.22
CA ALA A 300 6.19 -15.67 0.08
C ALA A 300 5.94 -17.10 -0.38
N GLY A 301 6.96 -17.70 -1.00
CA GLY A 301 6.88 -19.04 -1.58
C GLY A 301 6.08 -19.14 -2.88
N ALA A 302 5.58 -18.03 -3.42
CA ALA A 302 4.95 -18.00 -4.73
C ALA A 302 5.89 -18.57 -5.81
N ARG A 303 5.30 -19.15 -6.86
CA ARG A 303 6.05 -19.77 -7.96
C ARG A 303 5.93 -19.01 -9.27
N TYR A 304 5.19 -17.91 -9.26
CA TYR A 304 5.11 -16.94 -10.36
C TYR A 304 6.03 -15.75 -10.08
N SER A 305 6.45 -15.06 -11.13
CA SER A 305 7.31 -13.88 -11.01
C SER A 305 6.53 -12.71 -10.39
N LEU A 306 6.97 -12.20 -9.23
CA LEU A 306 6.38 -11.00 -8.62
C LEU A 306 6.62 -9.78 -9.51
N PHE A 307 7.79 -9.69 -10.13
CA PHE A 307 8.12 -8.58 -11.01
C PHE A 307 7.24 -8.53 -12.27
N GLU A 308 7.00 -9.67 -12.93
CA GLU A 308 6.11 -9.71 -14.10
C GLU A 308 4.67 -9.31 -13.72
N GLN A 309 4.20 -9.68 -12.54
CA GLN A 309 2.91 -9.23 -12.03
C GLN A 309 2.91 -7.71 -11.78
N SER A 310 3.97 -7.17 -11.20
CA SER A 310 4.13 -5.71 -10.98
C SER A 310 4.14 -4.94 -12.30
N VAL A 311 4.85 -5.44 -13.31
CA VAL A 311 4.86 -4.88 -14.68
C VAL A 311 3.46 -4.87 -15.29
N ALA A 312 2.73 -5.98 -15.17
CA ALA A 312 1.37 -6.09 -15.69
C ALA A 312 0.39 -5.12 -15.00
N VAL A 313 0.51 -4.94 -13.68
CA VAL A 313 -0.27 -3.95 -12.91
C VAL A 313 0.05 -2.54 -13.37
N ALA A 314 1.33 -2.18 -13.48
CA ALA A 314 1.74 -0.84 -13.90
C ALA A 314 1.26 -0.51 -15.32
N GLN A 315 1.41 -1.46 -16.27
CA GLN A 315 0.90 -1.29 -17.62
C GLN A 315 -0.62 -1.08 -17.64
N TRP A 316 -1.36 -1.87 -16.85
CA TRP A 316 -2.80 -1.74 -16.76
C TRP A 316 -3.22 -0.39 -16.15
N MET A 317 -2.54 0.08 -15.11
CA MET A 317 -2.83 1.40 -14.52
C MET A 317 -2.63 2.54 -15.51
N ARG A 318 -1.55 2.51 -16.31
CA ARG A 318 -1.29 3.51 -17.36
C ARG A 318 -2.38 3.47 -18.44
N THR A 319 -2.70 2.28 -18.94
CA THR A 319 -3.79 2.12 -19.94
C THR A 319 -5.13 2.64 -19.40
N THR A 320 -5.47 2.30 -18.16
CA THR A 320 -6.71 2.78 -17.51
C THR A 320 -6.72 4.30 -17.37
N TRP A 321 -5.59 4.91 -17.05
CA TRP A 321 -5.48 6.37 -16.99
C TRP A 321 -5.73 7.03 -18.34
N ASP A 322 -5.14 6.50 -19.41
CA ASP A 322 -5.31 6.99 -20.75
C ASP A 322 -6.76 6.86 -21.22
N GLU A 323 -7.42 5.75 -20.91
CA GLU A 323 -8.85 5.52 -21.18
C GLU A 323 -9.74 6.57 -20.47
N ILE A 324 -9.47 6.85 -19.18
CA ILE A 324 -10.19 7.88 -18.40
C ILE A 324 -9.99 9.27 -19.04
N ALA A 325 -8.77 9.60 -19.48
CA ALA A 325 -8.46 10.86 -20.10
C ALA A 325 -9.17 11.02 -21.46
N LEU A 326 -9.21 9.97 -22.27
CA LEU A 326 -9.89 9.95 -23.57
C LEU A 326 -11.41 10.05 -23.46
N ALA A 327 -12.01 9.39 -22.48
CA ALA A 327 -13.46 9.43 -22.26
C ALA A 327 -13.99 10.86 -22.00
N LYS A 328 -13.16 11.75 -21.45
CA LYS A 328 -13.51 13.16 -21.23
C LYS A 328 -13.43 14.02 -22.49
N LEU A 329 -12.67 13.61 -23.49
CA LEU A 329 -12.54 14.36 -24.76
C LEU A 329 -13.70 14.10 -25.72
N GLY A 330 -14.46 13.00 -25.47
CA GLY A 330 -15.62 12.61 -26.28
C GLY A 330 -16.99 12.95 -25.65
N ALA A 331 -17.00 13.49 -24.44
CA ALA A 331 -18.20 13.95 -23.72
C ALA A 331 -18.29 15.49 -23.75
#